data_d418c7f84107d06a6f0f828925f94240
#
_entry.id   d418c7f84107d06a6f0f828925f94240
#
_cell.length_a   1.000
_cell.length_b   1.000
_cell.length_c   1.000
_cell.angle_alpha   90.00
_cell.angle_beta   90.00
_cell.angle_gamma   90.00
#
_symmetry.space_group_name_H-M   'P 1'
#
loop_
_entity.id
_entity.type
_entity.pdbx_description
1 polymer ?
#
loop_
_entity_poly.entity_id
_entity_poly.type
_entity_poly.pdbx_seq_one_letter_code
_entity_poly.pdbx_strand_id
1 'polypeptide(L)'
;INTRLWDANAAFYKVIPYGRDMSFSDIREEHGYTPWYFNIPPADYAVAWKFLMDTKHFYAPYGITTAEQCHPLFTVSYEGHECRWDGPVWPFSTSVTLTALANLLNNYEQDYISKDDYLHLLTQYSRSHCIMMEDGRSLSWIDENMNPYTGDWISRNRLKNWKDGPWPKHKGGEERGKDYNHSTFNDLVISGLIGIRPTAENILIVNPLISEKQWD
;
A
#
# COMPACT_ATOMS: atom_id res chain seq x y z
N ILE A 1 -14.52 -12.81 9.23
CA ILE A 1 -13.98 -12.02 8.11
C ILE A 1 -14.50 -12.61 6.80
N ASN A 2 -14.14 -13.84 6.44
CA ASN A 2 -14.43 -14.47 5.13
C ASN A 2 -15.93 -14.49 4.77
N THR A 3 -16.80 -14.79 5.72
CA THR A 3 -18.25 -14.88 5.52
C THR A 3 -18.99 -13.53 5.48
N ARG A 4 -18.35 -12.44 5.91
CA ARG A 4 -19.00 -11.14 6.05
C ARG A 4 -18.38 -10.04 5.21
N LEU A 5 -17.08 -10.10 4.96
CA LEU A 5 -16.37 -9.01 4.27
C LEU A 5 -15.93 -9.39 2.85
N TRP A 6 -16.04 -10.67 2.46
CA TRP A 6 -15.77 -11.10 1.09
C TRP A 6 -17.00 -10.85 0.21
N ASP A 7 -16.85 -9.95 -0.77
CA ASP A 7 -17.83 -9.74 -1.84
C ASP A 7 -17.46 -10.65 -3.02
N ALA A 8 -18.22 -11.72 -3.20
CA ALA A 8 -17.98 -12.70 -4.27
C ALA A 8 -18.17 -12.10 -5.68
N ASN A 9 -19.06 -11.11 -5.84
CA ASN A 9 -19.27 -10.44 -7.12
C ASN A 9 -18.09 -9.52 -7.49
N ALA A 10 -17.53 -8.84 -6.48
CA ALA A 10 -16.35 -8.01 -6.66
C ALA A 10 -15.05 -8.82 -6.66
N ALA A 11 -15.08 -10.09 -6.22
CA ALA A 11 -13.92 -10.93 -5.94
C ALA A 11 -12.89 -10.21 -5.04
N PHE A 12 -13.38 -9.58 -3.95
CA PHE A 12 -12.55 -8.73 -3.10
C PHE A 12 -13.13 -8.57 -1.69
N TYR A 13 -12.27 -8.35 -0.68
CA TYR A 13 -12.74 -7.94 0.63
C TYR A 13 -13.12 -6.47 0.62
N LYS A 14 -14.34 -6.18 1.05
CA LYS A 14 -14.89 -4.82 1.02
C LYS A 14 -15.39 -4.39 2.39
N VAL A 15 -15.40 -3.09 2.61
CA VAL A 15 -15.92 -2.47 3.81
C VAL A 15 -17.45 -2.56 3.81
N ILE A 16 -18.02 -2.79 4.99
CA ILE A 16 -19.45 -2.59 5.27
C ILE A 16 -19.56 -1.30 6.08
N PRO A 17 -20.04 -0.20 5.49
CA PRO A 17 -20.14 1.07 6.18
C PRO A 17 -21.08 0.99 7.39
N TYR A 18 -20.69 1.65 8.48
CA TYR A 18 -21.50 1.71 9.69
C TYR A 18 -22.89 2.29 9.40
N GLY A 19 -23.94 1.66 9.96
CA GLY A 19 -25.33 2.10 9.78
C GLY A 19 -25.99 1.72 8.45
N ARG A 20 -25.31 0.96 7.58
CA ARG A 20 -25.92 0.35 6.39
C ARG A 20 -26.26 -1.12 6.64
N ASP A 21 -27.40 -1.56 6.09
CA ASP A 21 -27.95 -2.92 6.20
C ASP A 21 -27.03 -3.98 5.55
N MET A 22 -25.85 -4.21 6.14
CA MET A 22 -24.86 -5.20 5.67
C MET A 22 -24.50 -5.11 4.18
N SER A 23 -24.77 -3.96 3.55
CA SER A 23 -24.35 -3.72 2.17
C SER A 23 -22.89 -3.30 2.07
N PHE A 24 -22.17 -3.90 1.14
CA PHE A 24 -20.80 -3.53 0.86
C PHE A 24 -20.66 -2.09 0.34
N SER A 25 -19.53 -1.46 0.63
CA SER A 25 -19.05 -0.31 -0.16
C SER A 25 -18.97 -0.70 -1.64
N ASP A 26 -19.25 0.21 -2.54
CA ASP A 26 -19.13 -0.03 -4.00
C ASP A 26 -17.70 0.01 -4.51
N ILE A 27 -16.78 0.63 -3.76
CA ILE A 27 -15.36 0.75 -4.09
C ILE A 27 -14.54 -0.41 -3.50
N ARG A 28 -13.46 -0.83 -4.19
CA ARG A 28 -12.38 -1.62 -3.61
C ARG A 28 -11.35 -0.69 -3.01
N GLU A 29 -10.95 -0.97 -1.78
CA GLU A 29 -9.91 -0.24 -1.05
C GLU A 29 -8.70 -1.15 -0.82
N GLU A 30 -7.48 -0.59 -0.84
CA GLU A 30 -6.23 -1.33 -0.65
C GLU A 30 -6.25 -2.19 0.63
N HIS A 31 -6.95 -1.75 1.67
CA HIS A 31 -7.15 -2.51 2.90
C HIS A 31 -7.82 -3.88 2.71
N GLY A 32 -8.47 -4.11 1.58
CA GLY A 32 -8.98 -5.43 1.21
C GLY A 32 -7.91 -6.51 1.07
N TYR A 33 -6.63 -6.15 0.95
CA TYR A 33 -5.50 -7.09 0.98
C TYR A 33 -5.05 -7.47 2.40
N THR A 34 -5.43 -6.72 3.42
CA THR A 34 -5.02 -6.94 4.83
C THR A 34 -5.28 -8.37 5.36
N PRO A 35 -6.35 -9.09 4.99
CA PRO A 35 -6.55 -10.45 5.47
C PRO A 35 -5.39 -11.41 5.16
N TRP A 36 -4.65 -11.23 4.05
CA TRP A 36 -3.46 -12.03 3.73
C TRP A 36 -2.25 -11.70 4.60
N TYR A 37 -2.19 -10.51 5.21
CA TYR A 37 -1.20 -10.22 6.24
C TYR A 37 -1.23 -11.25 7.37
N PHE A 38 -2.41 -11.77 7.68
CA PHE A 38 -2.67 -12.75 8.75
C PHE A 38 -2.92 -14.17 8.23
N ASN A 39 -2.75 -14.45 6.94
CA ASN A 39 -3.03 -15.76 6.31
C ASN A 39 -4.46 -16.28 6.59
N ILE A 40 -5.45 -15.39 6.62
CA ILE A 40 -6.86 -15.73 6.93
C ILE A 40 -7.64 -16.25 5.70
N PRO A 41 -7.43 -15.73 4.47
CA PRO A 41 -8.25 -16.09 3.33
C PRO A 41 -8.06 -17.54 2.91
N PRO A 42 -9.12 -18.21 2.38
CA PRO A 42 -8.96 -19.47 1.67
C PRO A 42 -8.27 -19.26 0.31
N ALA A 43 -7.72 -20.33 -0.25
CA ALA A 43 -6.86 -20.25 -1.44
C ALA A 43 -7.57 -19.65 -2.67
N ASP A 44 -8.85 -19.97 -2.87
CA ASP A 44 -9.67 -19.48 -3.99
C ASP A 44 -9.89 -17.95 -3.98
N TYR A 45 -9.70 -17.29 -2.82
CA TYR A 45 -9.80 -15.84 -2.72
C TYR A 45 -8.55 -15.11 -3.26
N ALA A 46 -7.48 -15.84 -3.58
CA ALA A 46 -6.28 -15.26 -4.21
C ALA A 46 -6.58 -14.50 -5.52
N VAL A 47 -7.73 -14.75 -6.14
CA VAL A 47 -8.24 -14.00 -7.31
C VAL A 47 -8.28 -12.48 -7.08
N ALA A 48 -8.37 -12.00 -5.84
CA ALA A 48 -8.32 -10.58 -5.51
C ALA A 48 -7.02 -9.90 -5.97
N TRP A 49 -5.92 -10.65 -6.03
CA TRP A 49 -4.61 -10.10 -6.34
C TRP A 49 -4.42 -9.73 -7.81
N LYS A 50 -5.31 -10.15 -8.71
CA LYS A 50 -5.34 -9.68 -10.11
C LYS A 50 -5.51 -8.17 -10.25
N PHE A 51 -6.06 -7.50 -9.23
CA PHE A 51 -6.31 -6.07 -9.25
C PHE A 51 -5.08 -5.25 -8.81
N LEU A 52 -4.08 -5.86 -8.14
CA LEU A 52 -2.98 -5.09 -7.57
C LEU A 52 -2.11 -4.42 -8.64
N MET A 53 -1.76 -5.16 -9.71
CA MET A 53 -0.93 -4.67 -10.82
C MET A 53 -1.74 -4.07 -11.97
N ASP A 54 -3.06 -3.93 -11.82
CA ASP A 54 -3.91 -3.33 -12.84
C ASP A 54 -3.95 -1.81 -12.66
N THR A 55 -3.60 -1.08 -13.73
CA THR A 55 -3.58 0.40 -13.78
C THR A 55 -4.95 1.06 -13.68
N LYS A 56 -6.04 0.31 -13.87
CA LYS A 56 -7.40 0.78 -13.61
C LYS A 56 -7.79 0.64 -12.13
N HIS A 57 -7.05 -0.21 -11.40
CA HIS A 57 -7.34 -0.50 -10.01
C HIS A 57 -6.26 0.11 -9.11
N PHE A 58 -5.26 -0.64 -8.69
CA PHE A 58 -4.38 -0.17 -7.63
C PHE A 58 -2.98 0.27 -8.09
N TYR A 59 -2.52 -0.20 -9.25
CA TYR A 59 -1.17 0.12 -9.70
C TYR A 59 -1.09 1.51 -10.32
N ALA A 60 -0.19 2.34 -9.79
CA ALA A 60 0.14 3.66 -10.35
C ALA A 60 1.66 3.85 -10.47
N PRO A 61 2.15 4.84 -11.26
CA PRO A 61 3.58 5.05 -11.51
C PRO A 61 4.44 5.20 -10.25
N TYR A 62 3.89 5.72 -9.15
CA TYR A 62 4.63 5.99 -7.92
C TYR A 62 4.17 5.15 -6.72
N GLY A 63 3.31 4.16 -6.89
CA GLY A 63 2.94 3.24 -5.82
C GLY A 63 1.54 2.68 -5.95
N ILE A 64 1.14 1.94 -4.93
CA ILE A 64 -0.18 1.33 -4.79
C ILE A 64 -1.15 2.39 -4.27
N THR A 65 -2.25 2.62 -4.98
CA THR A 65 -3.29 3.57 -4.55
C THR A 65 -4.17 2.98 -3.45
N THR A 66 -4.62 3.80 -2.51
CA THR A 66 -5.49 3.37 -1.41
C THR A 66 -6.90 2.99 -1.84
N ALA A 67 -7.32 3.43 -3.02
CA ALA A 67 -8.61 3.11 -3.63
C ALA A 67 -8.43 2.77 -5.11
N GLU A 68 -9.35 1.99 -5.70
CA GLU A 68 -9.29 1.66 -7.13
C GLU A 68 -9.51 2.89 -8.01
N GLN A 69 -8.60 3.11 -8.98
CA GLN A 69 -8.52 4.33 -9.79
C GLN A 69 -9.70 4.52 -10.74
N CYS A 70 -10.39 3.44 -11.13
CA CYS A 70 -11.55 3.51 -12.01
C CYS A 70 -12.85 3.93 -11.29
N HIS A 71 -12.83 4.04 -9.96
CA HIS A 71 -14.03 4.39 -9.21
C HIS A 71 -14.29 5.90 -9.20
N PRO A 72 -15.54 6.38 -9.35
CA PRO A 72 -15.86 7.81 -9.36
C PRO A 72 -15.46 8.58 -8.10
N LEU A 73 -15.32 7.92 -6.96
CA LEU A 73 -14.89 8.52 -5.68
C LEU A 73 -13.36 8.54 -5.52
N PHE A 74 -12.61 7.96 -6.46
CA PHE A 74 -11.16 8.07 -6.45
C PHE A 74 -10.73 9.53 -6.61
N THR A 75 -9.86 10.00 -5.74
CA THR A 75 -9.45 11.39 -5.74
C THR A 75 -7.98 11.55 -5.36
N VAL A 76 -7.28 12.42 -6.07
CA VAL A 76 -5.95 12.95 -5.72
C VAL A 76 -6.07 14.45 -5.62
N SER A 77 -5.98 15.01 -4.43
CA SER A 77 -6.20 16.43 -4.19
C SER A 77 -5.22 17.00 -3.18
N TYR A 78 -4.77 18.22 -3.44
CA TYR A 78 -4.00 19.04 -2.51
C TYR A 78 -4.88 19.99 -1.68
N GLU A 79 -6.19 19.88 -1.86
CA GLU A 79 -7.19 20.65 -1.13
C GLU A 79 -7.76 19.85 0.06
N GLY A 80 -8.31 20.57 1.03
CA GLY A 80 -8.96 19.96 2.19
C GLY A 80 -7.97 19.38 3.22
N HIS A 81 -8.32 18.23 3.82
CA HIS A 81 -7.49 17.57 4.82
C HIS A 81 -6.24 16.97 4.19
N GLU A 82 -5.09 17.04 4.87
CA GLU A 82 -3.81 16.51 4.36
C GLU A 82 -3.74 14.98 4.38
N CYS A 83 -4.46 14.31 5.29
CA CYS A 83 -4.50 12.87 5.41
C CYS A 83 -5.71 12.30 4.66
N ARG A 84 -5.56 12.01 3.39
CA ARG A 84 -6.61 11.43 2.53
C ARG A 84 -6.30 9.98 2.20
N TRP A 85 -7.36 9.14 2.22
CA TRP A 85 -7.30 7.70 1.97
C TRP A 85 -8.14 7.26 0.77
N ASP A 86 -8.56 8.20 -0.05
CA ASP A 86 -9.46 8.01 -1.20
C ASP A 86 -8.72 8.02 -2.55
N GLY A 87 -7.42 7.74 -2.55
CA GLY A 87 -6.62 7.68 -3.77
C GLY A 87 -5.11 7.73 -3.56
N PRO A 88 -4.55 8.61 -2.70
CA PRO A 88 -3.10 8.74 -2.52
C PRO A 88 -2.41 7.44 -2.10
N VAL A 89 -1.13 7.32 -2.44
CA VAL A 89 -0.26 6.24 -1.94
C VAL A 89 0.12 6.52 -0.48
N TRP A 90 -0.02 5.52 0.38
CA TRP A 90 0.37 5.60 1.78
C TRP A 90 1.47 4.60 2.13
N PRO A 91 2.60 5.01 2.70
CA PRO A 91 3.67 4.10 3.12
C PRO A 91 3.18 3.01 4.07
N PHE A 92 2.31 3.36 5.02
CA PHE A 92 1.70 2.40 5.94
C PHE A 92 0.92 1.30 5.20
N SER A 93 0.01 1.70 4.31
CA SER A 93 -0.82 0.77 3.54
C SER A 93 0.03 -0.08 2.60
N THR A 94 1.01 0.53 1.92
CA THR A 94 1.97 -0.16 1.07
C THR A 94 2.75 -1.23 1.85
N SER A 95 3.21 -0.93 3.07
CA SER A 95 3.91 -1.90 3.92
C SER A 95 3.02 -3.08 4.32
N VAL A 96 1.77 -2.82 4.66
CA VAL A 96 0.77 -3.86 4.98
C VAL A 96 0.49 -4.74 3.76
N THR A 97 0.29 -4.12 2.61
CA THR A 97 -0.02 -4.82 1.34
C THR A 97 1.17 -5.66 0.87
N LEU A 98 2.40 -5.14 0.92
CA LEU A 98 3.59 -5.92 0.55
C LEU A 98 3.88 -7.07 1.52
N THR A 99 3.61 -6.92 2.83
CA THR A 99 3.67 -8.03 3.78
C THR A 99 2.62 -9.09 3.45
N ALA A 100 1.40 -8.68 3.13
CA ALA A 100 0.32 -9.56 2.69
C ALA A 100 0.68 -10.29 1.38
N LEU A 101 1.29 -9.58 0.42
CA LEU A 101 1.78 -10.15 -0.83
C LEU A 101 2.89 -11.19 -0.59
N ALA A 102 3.84 -10.89 0.30
CA ALA A 102 4.87 -11.85 0.67
C ALA A 102 4.28 -13.12 1.30
N ASN A 103 3.24 -13.00 2.12
CA ASN A 103 2.52 -14.15 2.66
C ASN A 103 1.77 -14.92 1.58
N LEU A 104 1.11 -14.24 0.65
CA LEU A 104 0.46 -14.89 -0.50
C LEU A 104 1.46 -15.73 -1.30
N LEU A 105 2.58 -15.14 -1.70
CA LEU A 105 3.60 -15.79 -2.53
C LEU A 105 4.31 -16.96 -1.83
N ASN A 106 4.29 -17.00 -0.50
CA ASN A 106 4.87 -18.10 0.28
C ASN A 106 3.88 -19.21 0.64
N ASN A 107 2.59 -18.87 0.82
CA ASN A 107 1.66 -19.75 1.49
C ASN A 107 0.46 -20.16 0.61
N TYR A 108 0.32 -19.61 -0.59
CA TYR A 108 -0.83 -19.86 -1.47
C TYR A 108 -0.37 -20.22 -2.87
N GLU A 109 -0.94 -21.28 -3.43
CA GLU A 109 -0.80 -21.57 -4.85
C GLU A 109 -1.71 -20.64 -5.66
N GLN A 110 -1.14 -19.87 -6.58
CA GLN A 110 -1.88 -18.91 -7.39
C GLN A 110 -1.00 -18.39 -8.57
N ASP A 111 -1.64 -17.91 -9.64
CA ASP A 111 -1.01 -17.40 -10.86
C ASP A 111 -1.37 -15.93 -11.15
N TYR A 112 -1.96 -15.20 -10.19
CA TYR A 112 -2.42 -13.83 -10.39
C TYR A 112 -1.31 -12.79 -10.27
N ILE A 113 -0.29 -13.09 -9.45
CA ILE A 113 0.81 -12.18 -9.14
C ILE A 113 2.08 -12.98 -8.83
N SER A 114 3.24 -12.41 -9.12
CA SER A 114 4.52 -13.11 -9.12
C SER A 114 5.55 -12.51 -8.16
N LYS A 115 6.68 -13.21 -7.98
CA LYS A 115 7.85 -12.68 -7.25
C LYS A 115 8.45 -11.45 -7.95
N ASP A 116 8.39 -11.39 -9.29
CA ASP A 116 8.86 -10.22 -10.04
C ASP A 116 8.01 -8.98 -9.72
N ASP A 117 6.69 -9.14 -9.55
CA ASP A 117 5.80 -8.05 -9.13
C ASP A 117 6.11 -7.58 -7.71
N TYR A 118 6.42 -8.51 -6.78
CA TYR A 118 6.86 -8.15 -5.42
C TYR A 118 8.12 -7.27 -5.46
N LEU A 119 9.16 -7.70 -6.19
CA LEU A 119 10.40 -6.96 -6.29
C LEU A 119 10.18 -5.59 -6.97
N HIS A 120 9.34 -5.56 -8.01
CA HIS A 120 8.97 -4.34 -8.70
C HIS A 120 8.33 -3.32 -7.74
N LEU A 121 7.31 -3.74 -6.98
CA LEU A 121 6.61 -2.89 -6.02
C LEU A 121 7.51 -2.47 -4.85
N LEU A 122 8.37 -3.37 -4.34
CA LEU A 122 9.34 -3.04 -3.30
C LEU A 122 10.36 -2.01 -3.80
N THR A 123 10.82 -2.14 -5.04
CA THR A 123 11.72 -1.17 -5.68
C THR A 123 11.04 0.18 -5.88
N GLN A 124 9.79 0.18 -6.32
CA GLN A 124 8.97 1.39 -6.45
C GLN A 124 8.82 2.08 -5.09
N TYR A 125 8.52 1.33 -4.03
CA TYR A 125 8.40 1.85 -2.67
C TYR A 125 9.75 2.41 -2.17
N SER A 126 10.88 1.74 -2.43
CA SER A 126 12.19 2.27 -2.03
C SER A 126 12.52 3.60 -2.70
N ARG A 127 12.15 3.76 -3.97
CA ARG A 127 12.35 5.03 -4.71
C ARG A 127 11.51 6.18 -4.19
N SER A 128 10.42 5.92 -3.50
CA SER A 128 9.59 6.95 -2.87
C SER A 128 10.23 7.59 -1.62
N HIS A 129 11.30 6.99 -1.06
CA HIS A 129 11.95 7.48 0.16
C HIS A 129 12.83 8.72 -0.06
N CYS A 130 12.39 9.62 -0.91
CA CYS A 130 13.10 10.86 -1.17
C CYS A 130 12.17 12.01 -1.58
N ILE A 131 12.70 13.23 -1.48
CA ILE A 131 12.18 14.41 -2.17
C ILE A 131 13.26 15.00 -3.07
N MET A 132 12.83 15.52 -4.22
CA MET A 132 13.68 16.34 -5.08
C MET A 132 13.57 17.80 -4.65
N MET A 133 14.71 18.43 -4.39
CA MET A 133 14.80 19.84 -4.06
C MET A 133 14.84 20.69 -5.34
N GLU A 134 14.49 21.98 -5.23
CA GLU A 134 14.50 22.91 -6.37
C GLU A 134 15.89 23.03 -7.04
N ASP A 135 16.97 22.80 -6.29
CA ASP A 135 18.34 22.81 -6.80
C ASP A 135 18.79 21.45 -7.41
N GLY A 136 17.86 20.50 -7.55
CA GLY A 136 18.09 19.18 -8.14
C GLY A 136 18.68 18.13 -7.18
N ARG A 137 18.94 18.46 -5.91
CA ARG A 137 19.40 17.48 -4.93
C ARG A 137 18.25 16.58 -4.49
N SER A 138 18.54 15.29 -4.29
CA SER A 138 17.65 14.36 -3.62
C SER A 138 17.97 14.30 -2.13
N LEU A 139 16.95 14.42 -1.27
CA LEU A 139 17.07 14.23 0.17
C LEU A 139 16.26 13.01 0.59
N SER A 140 16.76 12.25 1.55
CA SER A 140 15.99 11.17 2.19
C SER A 140 14.76 11.75 2.85
N TRP A 141 13.59 11.22 2.48
CA TRP A 141 12.31 11.70 2.96
C TRP A 141 11.26 10.61 2.84
N ILE A 142 10.40 10.51 3.82
CA ILE A 142 9.14 9.77 3.73
C ILE A 142 8.09 10.55 4.52
N ASP A 143 6.86 10.57 4.05
CA ASP A 143 5.77 11.34 4.62
C ASP A 143 4.47 10.50 4.64
N GLU A 144 3.35 11.10 5.02
CA GLU A 144 2.09 10.38 5.21
C GLU A 144 1.50 9.88 3.89
N ASN A 145 1.35 10.74 2.88
CA ASN A 145 0.75 10.34 1.61
C ASN A 145 1.36 11.04 0.40
N MET A 146 1.38 10.34 -0.72
CA MET A 146 2.04 10.74 -1.95
C MET A 146 1.06 10.70 -3.12
N ASN A 147 1.26 11.61 -4.09
CA ASN A 147 0.55 11.60 -5.35
C ASN A 147 0.98 10.38 -6.18
N PRO A 148 0.06 9.48 -6.56
CA PRO A 148 0.38 8.25 -7.30
C PRO A 148 0.92 8.49 -8.71
N TYR A 149 0.75 9.67 -9.26
CA TYR A 149 1.11 10.01 -10.66
C TYR A 149 2.37 10.87 -10.78
N THR A 150 2.66 11.68 -9.76
CA THR A 150 3.78 12.63 -9.79
C THR A 150 4.88 12.31 -8.78
N GLY A 151 4.55 11.53 -7.74
CA GLY A 151 5.50 11.11 -6.71
C GLY A 151 5.80 12.19 -5.66
N ASP A 152 5.12 13.31 -5.69
CA ASP A 152 5.29 14.33 -4.67
C ASP A 152 4.41 14.07 -3.43
N TRP A 153 4.89 14.50 -2.27
CA TRP A 153 4.21 14.29 -0.99
C TRP A 153 3.06 15.28 -0.82
N ILE A 154 1.82 14.78 -0.92
CA ILE A 154 0.59 15.59 -0.79
C ILE A 154 0.49 16.20 0.61
N SER A 155 0.70 15.40 1.66
CA SER A 155 0.65 15.86 3.06
C SER A 155 1.62 17.02 3.31
N ARG A 156 2.88 16.89 2.85
CA ARG A 156 3.90 17.93 2.95
C ARG A 156 3.48 19.22 2.22
N ASN A 157 3.06 19.09 0.96
CA ASN A 157 2.64 20.23 0.15
C ASN A 157 1.40 20.92 0.73
N ARG A 158 0.45 20.14 1.24
CA ARG A 158 -0.76 20.65 1.88
C ARG A 158 -0.43 21.40 3.17
N LEU A 159 0.45 20.85 4.02
CA LEU A 159 0.86 21.49 5.28
C LEU A 159 1.68 22.75 5.06
N LYS A 160 2.56 22.79 4.06
CA LYS A 160 3.30 23.99 3.67
C LYS A 160 2.35 25.14 3.30
N ASN A 161 1.27 24.83 2.60
CA ASN A 161 0.30 25.81 2.11
C ASN A 161 -0.96 25.93 2.99
N TRP A 162 -0.94 25.39 4.21
CA TRP A 162 -2.10 25.40 5.09
C TRP A 162 -2.45 26.82 5.52
N LYS A 163 -3.60 27.32 5.06
CA LYS A 163 -4.12 28.65 5.39
C LYS A 163 -5.49 28.64 6.07
N ASP A 164 -6.21 27.51 5.98
CA ASP A 164 -7.64 27.43 6.27
C ASP A 164 -7.97 26.29 7.24
N GLY A 165 -9.14 26.41 7.89
CA GLY A 165 -9.74 25.38 8.71
C GLY A 165 -9.74 25.70 10.21
N PRO A 166 -10.36 24.85 11.04
CA PRO A 166 -10.50 25.04 12.48
C PRO A 166 -9.21 24.80 13.27
N TRP A 167 -8.14 24.39 12.58
CA TRP A 167 -6.86 24.02 13.17
C TRP A 167 -5.90 25.23 13.20
N PRO A 168 -4.89 25.22 14.09
CA PRO A 168 -3.87 26.26 14.11
C PRO A 168 -3.26 26.54 12.74
N LYS A 169 -2.92 27.78 12.46
CA LYS A 169 -2.40 28.24 11.16
C LYS A 169 -1.26 27.39 10.59
N HIS A 170 -0.48 26.73 11.45
CA HIS A 170 0.69 25.96 11.04
C HIS A 170 0.45 24.45 11.00
N LYS A 171 -0.57 23.96 11.69
CA LYS A 171 -0.88 22.51 11.82
C LYS A 171 0.38 21.62 11.92
N GLY A 172 1.46 22.09 12.53
CA GLY A 172 2.74 21.39 12.63
C GLY A 172 3.75 21.67 11.51
N GLY A 173 3.35 22.42 10.47
CA GLY A 173 4.21 22.74 9.33
C GLY A 173 4.47 21.59 8.37
N GLU A 174 5.25 21.87 7.33
CA GLU A 174 5.52 20.93 6.22
C GLU A 174 6.31 19.66 6.61
N GLU A 175 6.96 19.66 7.76
CA GLU A 175 7.74 18.52 8.26
C GLU A 175 6.99 17.63 9.25
N ARG A 176 5.70 17.90 9.51
CA ARG A 176 4.94 17.14 10.51
C ARG A 176 4.86 15.64 10.22
N GLY A 177 4.71 15.27 8.97
CA GLY A 177 4.59 13.87 8.54
C GLY A 177 5.94 13.21 8.20
N LYS A 178 7.05 13.95 8.34
CA LYS A 178 8.38 13.44 8.03
C LYS A 178 8.73 12.20 8.86
N ASP A 179 9.39 11.24 8.22
CA ASP A 179 9.84 9.98 8.80
C ASP A 179 8.69 9.02 9.20
N TYR A 180 7.52 9.22 8.61
CA TYR A 180 6.32 8.41 8.85
C TYR A 180 6.50 6.97 8.36
N ASN A 181 6.31 5.99 9.29
CA ASN A 181 6.23 4.55 9.00
C ASN A 181 7.40 3.93 8.19
N HIS A 182 8.58 4.52 8.17
CA HIS A 182 9.70 4.04 7.35
C HIS A 182 10.37 2.76 7.92
N SER A 183 10.26 2.49 9.21
CA SER A 183 10.90 1.33 9.86
C SER A 183 10.40 -0.02 9.34
N THR A 184 9.16 -0.11 8.89
CA THR A 184 8.57 -1.34 8.35
C THR A 184 9.17 -1.77 7.01
N PHE A 185 9.87 -0.88 6.29
CA PHE A 185 10.54 -1.21 5.03
C PHE A 185 11.60 -2.31 5.21
N ASN A 186 12.35 -2.29 6.32
CA ASN A 186 13.35 -3.31 6.59
C ASN A 186 12.75 -4.71 6.72
N ASP A 187 11.55 -4.82 7.28
CA ASP A 187 10.84 -6.11 7.41
C ASP A 187 10.44 -6.66 6.04
N LEU A 188 10.10 -5.79 5.09
CA LEU A 188 9.81 -6.19 3.71
C LEU A 188 11.05 -6.74 3.00
N VAL A 189 12.23 -6.22 3.31
CA VAL A 189 13.50 -6.74 2.78
C VAL A 189 13.85 -8.06 3.46
N ILE A 190 13.86 -8.10 4.79
CA ILE A 190 14.33 -9.27 5.56
C ILE A 190 13.37 -10.45 5.42
N SER A 191 12.10 -10.25 5.76
CA SER A 191 11.10 -11.33 5.80
C SER A 191 10.44 -11.58 4.44
N GLY A 192 10.41 -10.56 3.57
CA GLY A 192 9.89 -10.64 2.22
C GLY A 192 10.97 -11.03 1.21
N LEU A 193 11.79 -10.07 0.77
CA LEU A 193 12.72 -10.27 -0.34
C LEU A 193 13.76 -11.37 -0.05
N ILE A 194 14.47 -11.29 1.09
CA ILE A 194 15.47 -12.29 1.51
C ILE A 194 14.76 -13.55 2.02
N GLY A 195 13.55 -13.40 2.56
CA GLY A 195 12.68 -14.51 2.94
C GLY A 195 13.11 -15.20 4.24
N ILE A 196 13.73 -14.49 5.17
CA ILE A 196 14.12 -15.02 6.48
C ILE A 196 12.91 -14.98 7.41
N ARG A 197 12.34 -16.16 7.74
CA ARG A 197 11.11 -16.29 8.50
C ARG A 197 11.30 -17.26 9.67
N PRO A 198 11.37 -16.77 10.93
CA PRO A 198 11.40 -17.62 12.10
C PRO A 198 10.04 -18.31 12.30
N THR A 199 10.07 -19.53 12.83
CA THR A 199 8.86 -20.26 13.25
C THR A 199 8.81 -20.43 14.77
N ALA A 200 7.63 -20.77 15.29
CA ALA A 200 7.47 -21.07 16.71
C ALA A 200 8.22 -22.35 17.17
N GLU A 201 8.68 -23.17 16.24
CA GLU A 201 9.33 -24.46 16.45
C GLU A 201 10.87 -24.34 16.44
N ASN A 202 11.43 -23.14 16.57
CA ASN A 202 12.86 -22.86 16.45
C ASN A 202 13.47 -23.27 15.09
N ILE A 203 12.66 -23.30 14.05
CA ILE A 203 13.07 -23.53 12.67
C ILE A 203 13.15 -22.18 11.95
N LEU A 204 14.24 -21.97 11.22
CA LEU A 204 14.36 -20.82 10.32
C LEU A 204 14.04 -21.25 8.91
N ILE A 205 12.97 -20.66 8.34
CA ILE A 205 12.63 -20.82 6.94
C ILE A 205 13.38 -19.74 6.15
N VAL A 206 14.04 -20.13 5.06
CA VAL A 206 14.62 -19.19 4.09
C VAL A 206 13.97 -19.46 2.74
N ASN A 207 13.12 -18.52 2.29
CA ASN A 207 12.41 -18.63 1.02
C ASN A 207 12.38 -17.26 0.31
N PRO A 208 13.44 -16.89 -0.44
CA PRO A 208 13.54 -15.59 -1.10
C PRO A 208 12.45 -15.35 -2.13
N LEU A 209 11.91 -14.13 -2.14
CA LEU A 209 11.01 -13.64 -3.19
C LEU A 209 11.82 -13.01 -4.33
N ILE A 210 12.86 -13.72 -4.77
CA ILE A 210 13.69 -13.38 -5.92
C ILE A 210 13.41 -14.43 -6.99
N SER A 211 13.13 -14.00 -8.23
CA SER A 211 12.94 -14.92 -9.34
C SER A 211 14.29 -15.47 -9.83
N GLU A 212 14.26 -16.64 -10.50
CA GLU A 212 15.46 -17.25 -11.08
C GLU A 212 16.23 -16.31 -12.03
N LYS A 213 15.51 -15.40 -12.68
CA LYS A 213 16.10 -14.41 -13.61
C LYS A 213 17.01 -13.38 -12.93
N GLN A 214 17.00 -13.33 -11.61
CA GLN A 214 17.70 -12.29 -10.81
C GLN A 214 18.83 -12.89 -9.95
N TRP A 215 19.15 -14.18 -10.17
CA TRP A 215 20.22 -14.89 -9.44
C TRP A 215 21.60 -14.78 -10.11
N ASP A 216 21.76 -14.03 -11.19
CA ASP A 216 23.02 -13.85 -11.93
C ASP A 216 23.89 -12.71 -11.39
#